data_5ad4ea9c6e31c3f53efe997e6e210b5c
#
_entry.id   5ad4ea9c6e31c3f53efe997e6e210b5c
#
_cell.length_a   1.000
_cell.length_b   1.000
_cell.length_c   1.000
_cell.angle_alpha   90.00
_cell.angle_beta   90.00
_cell.angle_gamma   90.00
#
_symmetry.space_group_name_H-M   'P 1'
#
loop_
_entity.id
_entity.type
_entity.pdbx_description
1 polymer ?
#
loop_
_entity_poly.entity_id
_entity_poly.type
_entity_poly.pdbx_seq_one_letter_code
_entity_poly.pdbx_strand_id
1 'polypeptide(L)'
;MKITQLRGDLTAFRNLELSIVLNAMKTENSRKPVSTLRQDIPYLTPQTKSLAAEKIPVVLFGATLKRDVEKVGVVSYTGLVLLSIGNLIGKAEAAGVRRRVAGFPQTLACFIGSSGRSIKVVIPFTLPDGLLPETEEQIRFFHAHAYLRASRYYEAQLQL
;
A
#
# COMPACT_ATOMS: atom_id res chain seq x y z
N MET A 1 7.98 13.47 -3.91
CA MET A 1 8.40 12.06 -3.64
C MET A 1 7.73 11.15 -4.65
N LYS A 2 8.53 10.34 -5.35
CA LYS A 2 8.02 9.39 -6.34
C LYS A 2 7.85 7.99 -5.76
N ILE A 3 6.85 7.27 -6.23
CA ILE A 3 6.56 5.87 -5.94
C ILE A 3 6.26 5.14 -7.25
N THR A 4 6.24 3.81 -7.24
CA THR A 4 6.00 3.03 -8.45
C THR A 4 4.57 2.50 -8.51
N GLN A 5 3.93 2.68 -9.67
CA GLN A 5 2.67 2.03 -10.02
C GLN A 5 2.92 0.96 -11.08
N LEU A 6 2.44 -0.27 -10.81
CA LEU A 6 2.52 -1.40 -11.71
C LEU A 6 1.12 -1.69 -12.31
N ARG A 7 1.08 -2.19 -13.52
CA ARG A 7 -0.14 -2.66 -14.19
C ARG A 7 0.09 -4.08 -14.71
N GLY A 8 -0.87 -4.97 -14.44
CA GLY A 8 -0.83 -6.35 -14.90
C GLY A 8 0.36 -7.12 -14.32
N ASP A 9 1.17 -7.66 -15.18
CA ASP A 9 2.43 -8.27 -14.82
C ASP A 9 3.45 -7.21 -14.31
N LEU A 10 4.46 -7.66 -13.60
CA LEU A 10 5.53 -6.78 -13.07
C LEU A 10 6.38 -6.11 -14.15
N THR A 11 6.05 -6.32 -15.43
CA THR A 11 6.82 -5.81 -16.56
C THR A 11 6.45 -4.39 -16.97
N ALA A 12 5.24 -3.95 -16.68
CA ALA A 12 4.74 -2.61 -17.00
C ALA A 12 4.60 -1.76 -15.75
N PHE A 13 5.51 -0.83 -15.55
CA PHE A 13 5.45 0.10 -14.41
C PHE A 13 5.82 1.53 -14.81
N ARG A 14 5.44 2.48 -13.97
CA ARG A 14 5.81 3.88 -14.05
C ARG A 14 6.03 4.48 -12.67
N ASN A 15 6.99 5.37 -12.56
CA ASN A 15 7.21 6.15 -11.35
C ASN A 15 6.36 7.43 -11.43
N LEU A 16 5.56 7.67 -10.40
CA LEU A 16 4.64 8.79 -10.30
C LEU A 16 4.86 9.52 -8.98
N GLU A 17 4.54 10.81 -8.95
CA GLU A 17 4.48 11.53 -7.69
C GLU A 17 3.41 10.92 -6.76
N LEU A 18 3.75 10.77 -5.48
CA LEU A 18 2.86 10.21 -4.45
C LEU A 18 1.51 10.95 -4.43
N SER A 19 1.54 12.28 -4.54
CA SER A 19 0.33 13.13 -4.58
C SER A 19 -0.60 12.78 -5.74
N ILE A 20 -0.05 12.47 -6.91
CA ILE A 20 -0.84 12.05 -8.09
C ILE A 20 -1.54 10.73 -7.81
N VAL A 21 -0.83 9.75 -7.24
CA VAL A 21 -1.39 8.43 -6.92
C VAL A 21 -2.47 8.54 -5.85
N LEU A 22 -2.22 9.28 -4.76
CA LEU A 22 -3.21 9.48 -3.70
C LEU A 22 -4.44 10.24 -4.19
N ASN A 23 -4.24 11.21 -5.10
CA ASN A 23 -5.36 11.95 -5.70
C ASN A 23 -6.18 11.06 -6.63
N ALA A 24 -5.53 10.22 -7.44
CA ALA A 24 -6.23 9.24 -8.28
C ALA A 24 -7.05 8.23 -7.45
N MET A 25 -6.58 7.85 -6.26
CA MET A 25 -7.35 7.01 -5.33
C MET A 25 -8.56 7.74 -4.75
N LYS A 26 -8.45 9.06 -4.48
CA LYS A 26 -9.57 9.89 -4.00
C LYS A 26 -10.63 10.12 -5.08
N THR A 27 -10.20 10.38 -6.31
CA THR A 27 -11.08 10.68 -7.44
C THR A 27 -11.69 9.45 -8.10
N GLU A 28 -11.45 8.28 -7.51
CA GLU A 28 -12.10 7.03 -7.91
C GLU A 28 -11.84 6.56 -9.35
N ASN A 29 -10.68 6.93 -9.93
CA ASN A 29 -10.29 6.47 -11.28
C ASN A 29 -10.30 4.93 -11.43
N SER A 30 -10.19 4.20 -10.31
CA SER A 30 -10.29 2.74 -10.25
C SER A 30 -11.62 2.26 -9.64
N ARG A 31 -12.62 3.11 -9.52
CA ARG A 31 -13.90 2.78 -8.85
C ARG A 31 -14.59 1.59 -9.49
N LYS A 32 -14.74 1.59 -10.81
CA LYS A 32 -15.44 0.53 -11.53
C LYS A 32 -14.76 -0.83 -11.37
N PRO A 33 -13.46 -1.01 -11.67
CA PRO A 33 -12.78 -2.28 -11.43
C PRO A 33 -12.83 -2.74 -9.97
N VAL A 34 -12.65 -1.82 -9.02
CA VAL A 34 -12.68 -2.13 -7.59
C VAL A 34 -14.07 -2.52 -7.13
N SER A 35 -15.14 -1.83 -7.58
CA SER A 35 -16.50 -2.17 -7.22
C SER A 35 -16.92 -3.53 -7.79
N THR A 36 -16.54 -3.82 -9.03
CA THR A 36 -16.78 -5.13 -9.67
C THR A 36 -16.06 -6.22 -8.87
N LEU A 37 -14.78 -6.06 -8.57
CA LEU A 37 -14.04 -7.03 -7.75
C LEU A 37 -14.74 -7.30 -6.41
N ARG A 38 -15.20 -6.25 -5.71
CA ARG A 38 -15.88 -6.40 -4.41
C ARG A 38 -17.21 -7.12 -4.49
N GLN A 39 -17.95 -6.95 -5.59
CA GLN A 39 -19.19 -7.66 -5.84
C GLN A 39 -18.95 -9.13 -6.15
N ASP A 40 -17.88 -9.42 -6.90
CA ASP A 40 -17.59 -10.77 -7.40
C ASP A 40 -16.82 -11.64 -6.39
N ILE A 41 -16.04 -11.02 -5.47
CA ILE A 41 -15.22 -11.74 -4.48
C ILE A 41 -15.91 -12.93 -3.79
N PRO A 42 -17.19 -12.83 -3.34
CA PRO A 42 -17.87 -13.96 -2.69
C PRO A 42 -18.02 -15.19 -3.59
N TYR A 43 -18.05 -14.99 -4.89
CA TYR A 43 -18.33 -16.03 -5.90
C TYR A 43 -17.06 -16.51 -6.62
N LEU A 44 -15.90 -15.87 -6.38
CA LEU A 44 -14.65 -16.18 -7.08
C LEU A 44 -13.87 -17.27 -6.35
N THR A 45 -13.32 -18.21 -7.11
CA THR A 45 -12.26 -19.11 -6.64
C THR A 45 -10.96 -18.35 -6.38
N PRO A 46 -9.98 -18.93 -5.64
CA PRO A 46 -8.68 -18.26 -5.43
C PRO A 46 -8.00 -17.85 -6.74
N GLN A 47 -8.07 -18.69 -7.78
CA GLN A 47 -7.47 -18.41 -9.09
C GLN A 47 -8.17 -17.25 -9.81
N THR A 48 -9.50 -17.24 -9.83
CA THR A 48 -10.26 -16.17 -10.47
C THR A 48 -10.17 -14.84 -9.70
N LYS A 49 -9.96 -14.88 -8.38
CA LYS A 49 -9.64 -13.68 -7.57
C LYS A 49 -8.31 -13.04 -8.01
N SER A 50 -7.29 -13.86 -8.27
CA SER A 50 -6.00 -13.37 -8.77
C SER A 50 -6.16 -12.67 -10.11
N LEU A 51 -6.80 -13.30 -11.08
CA LEU A 51 -7.06 -12.74 -12.40
C LEU A 51 -7.88 -11.43 -12.37
N ALA A 52 -8.87 -11.36 -11.50
CA ALA A 52 -9.66 -10.15 -11.31
C ALA A 52 -8.84 -9.01 -10.67
N ALA A 53 -7.92 -9.35 -9.76
CA ALA A 53 -7.05 -8.39 -9.10
C ALA A 53 -5.99 -7.80 -10.05
N GLU A 54 -5.54 -8.55 -11.06
CA GLU A 54 -4.57 -8.08 -12.07
C GLU A 54 -5.05 -6.85 -12.86
N LYS A 55 -6.35 -6.63 -12.96
CA LYS A 55 -6.95 -5.46 -13.61
C LYS A 55 -6.82 -4.18 -12.76
N ILE A 56 -6.45 -4.32 -11.49
CA ILE A 56 -6.31 -3.20 -10.57
C ILE A 56 -4.83 -2.82 -10.49
N PRO A 57 -4.47 -1.54 -10.66
CA PRO A 57 -3.09 -1.11 -10.51
C PRO A 57 -2.55 -1.43 -9.12
N VAL A 58 -1.35 -1.98 -9.06
CA VAL A 58 -0.61 -2.22 -7.82
C VAL A 58 0.30 -1.03 -7.56
N VAL A 59 0.40 -0.59 -6.31
CA VAL A 59 1.26 0.53 -5.92
C VAL A 59 2.32 0.03 -4.95
N LEU A 60 3.58 0.24 -5.33
CA LEU A 60 4.74 0.03 -4.48
C LEU A 60 5.11 1.36 -3.82
N PHE A 61 4.73 1.54 -2.56
CA PHE A 61 5.00 2.76 -1.81
C PHE A 61 6.45 2.87 -1.35
N GLY A 62 7.08 1.75 -0.98
CA GLY A 62 8.40 1.72 -0.35
C GLY A 62 9.57 1.98 -1.28
N ALA A 63 9.39 1.97 -2.60
CA ALA A 63 10.49 2.12 -3.54
C ALA A 63 10.07 2.68 -4.91
N THR A 64 11.04 3.22 -5.64
CA THR A 64 10.93 3.44 -7.08
C THR A 64 11.75 2.39 -7.84
N LEU A 65 11.22 1.97 -8.98
CA LEU A 65 11.83 0.95 -9.82
C LEU A 65 12.42 1.57 -11.09
N LYS A 66 13.44 0.90 -11.63
CA LYS A 66 13.99 1.16 -12.97
C LYS A 66 14.11 -0.17 -13.71
N ARG A 67 13.88 -0.14 -15.00
CA ARG A 67 14.16 -1.27 -15.89
C ARG A 67 15.54 -1.08 -16.49
N ASP A 68 16.39 -2.05 -16.31
CA ASP A 68 17.60 -2.26 -17.08
C ASP A 68 17.38 -3.36 -18.12
N VAL A 69 18.30 -3.55 -19.04
CA VAL A 69 18.14 -4.47 -20.20
C VAL A 69 17.68 -5.87 -19.79
N GLU A 70 18.11 -6.36 -18.62
CA GLU A 70 17.80 -7.72 -18.17
C GLU A 70 17.03 -7.79 -16.84
N LYS A 71 16.94 -6.70 -16.06
CA LYS A 71 16.39 -6.74 -14.69
C LYS A 71 15.58 -5.52 -14.34
N VAL A 72 14.57 -5.72 -13.51
CA VAL A 72 13.91 -4.64 -12.79
C VAL A 72 14.61 -4.49 -11.44
N GLY A 73 15.16 -3.32 -11.20
CA GLY A 73 15.87 -2.99 -9.96
C GLY A 73 15.23 -1.83 -9.19
N VAL A 74 15.51 -1.79 -7.90
CA VAL A 74 15.15 -0.65 -7.04
C VAL A 74 16.11 0.50 -7.32
N VAL A 75 15.57 1.71 -7.56
CA VAL A 75 16.38 2.93 -7.75
C VAL A 75 16.53 3.69 -6.45
N SER A 76 15.44 3.84 -5.72
CA SER A 76 15.46 4.57 -4.46
C SER A 76 14.45 3.98 -3.47
N TYR A 77 14.82 4.01 -2.22
CA TYR A 77 13.94 3.71 -1.10
C TYR A 77 13.24 5.01 -0.68
N THR A 78 11.96 4.92 -0.33
CA THR A 78 11.13 6.09 -0.01
C THR A 78 10.91 6.32 1.48
N GLY A 79 11.26 5.34 2.32
CA GLY A 79 10.93 5.36 3.75
C GLY A 79 9.43 5.13 4.05
N LEU A 80 8.60 4.87 3.04
CA LEU A 80 7.18 4.60 3.26
C LEU A 80 6.94 3.12 3.55
N VAL A 81 6.24 2.86 4.65
CA VAL A 81 5.77 1.53 5.05
C VAL A 81 4.28 1.42 4.75
N LEU A 82 3.87 0.33 4.12
CA LEU A 82 2.46 -0.01 3.91
C LEU A 82 2.02 -1.07 4.92
N LEU A 83 1.24 -0.68 5.92
CA LEU A 83 0.60 -1.60 6.86
C LEU A 83 -0.78 -2.03 6.34
N SER A 84 -1.13 -3.29 6.56
CA SER A 84 -2.45 -3.83 6.20
C SER A 84 -3.17 -4.32 7.44
N ILE A 85 -4.29 -3.69 7.78
CA ILE A 85 -5.22 -4.12 8.83
C ILE A 85 -6.32 -4.91 8.13
N GLY A 86 -6.36 -6.21 8.36
CA GLY A 86 -7.23 -7.15 7.65
C GLY A 86 -8.37 -7.72 8.49
N ASN A 87 -9.05 -8.72 7.92
CA ASN A 87 -10.12 -9.51 8.56
C ASN A 87 -11.35 -8.69 9.00
N LEU A 88 -11.60 -7.54 8.37
CA LEU A 88 -12.76 -6.73 8.68
C LEU A 88 -14.03 -7.37 8.10
N ILE A 89 -15.12 -7.35 8.89
CA ILE A 89 -16.35 -8.08 8.58
C ILE A 89 -17.14 -7.41 7.44
N GLY A 90 -17.05 -6.09 7.29
CA GLY A 90 -17.80 -5.39 6.25
C GLY A 90 -17.45 -3.91 6.10
N LYS A 91 -18.21 -3.24 5.22
CA LYS A 91 -17.98 -1.83 4.86
C LYS A 91 -18.08 -0.88 6.05
N ALA A 92 -19.01 -1.10 6.96
CA ALA A 92 -19.23 -0.22 8.12
C ALA A 92 -18.02 -0.28 9.07
N GLU A 93 -17.54 -1.48 9.39
CA GLU A 93 -16.36 -1.67 10.21
C GLU A 93 -15.11 -1.08 9.54
N ALA A 94 -14.90 -1.39 8.25
CA ALA A 94 -13.79 -0.84 7.49
C ALA A 94 -13.81 0.70 7.47
N ALA A 95 -14.98 1.32 7.30
CA ALA A 95 -15.11 2.77 7.35
C ALA A 95 -14.84 3.33 8.75
N GLY A 96 -15.26 2.63 9.80
CA GLY A 96 -14.99 2.98 11.19
C GLY A 96 -13.49 2.94 11.52
N VAL A 97 -12.83 1.82 11.22
CA VAL A 97 -11.38 1.65 11.41
C VAL A 97 -10.61 2.69 10.61
N ARG A 98 -10.98 2.92 9.34
CA ARG A 98 -10.34 3.95 8.49
C ARG A 98 -10.40 5.34 9.13
N ARG A 99 -11.57 5.74 9.68
CA ARG A 99 -11.72 7.05 10.35
C ARG A 99 -10.83 7.18 11.57
N ARG A 100 -10.74 6.13 12.40
CA ARG A 100 -9.84 6.11 13.58
C ARG A 100 -8.39 6.25 13.14
N VAL A 101 -7.95 5.43 12.19
CA VAL A 101 -6.58 5.41 11.66
C VAL A 101 -6.19 6.74 11.02
N ALA A 102 -7.13 7.39 10.30
CA ALA A 102 -6.89 8.70 9.69
C ALA A 102 -6.61 9.81 10.71
N GLY A 103 -7.04 9.64 11.95
CA GLY A 103 -6.77 10.58 13.04
C GLY A 103 -5.42 10.39 13.75
N PHE A 104 -4.67 9.32 13.42
CA PHE A 104 -3.37 9.10 14.07
C PHE A 104 -2.28 9.95 13.42
N PRO A 105 -1.45 10.65 14.20
CA PRO A 105 -0.45 11.59 13.68
C PRO A 105 0.62 10.94 12.80
N GLN A 106 0.84 9.63 12.94
CA GLN A 106 1.79 8.87 12.14
C GLN A 106 1.23 8.47 10.75
N THR A 107 -0.09 8.61 10.55
CA THR A 107 -0.74 8.22 9.30
C THR A 107 -0.55 9.27 8.21
N LEU A 108 0.25 8.98 7.20
CA LEU A 108 0.35 9.84 6.02
C LEU A 108 -0.89 9.72 5.12
N ALA A 109 -1.34 8.50 4.90
CA ALA A 109 -2.56 8.20 4.14
C ALA A 109 -3.16 6.87 4.58
N CYS A 110 -4.49 6.74 4.49
CA CYS A 110 -5.16 5.45 4.69
C CYS A 110 -6.35 5.30 3.75
N PHE A 111 -6.56 4.09 3.26
CA PHE A 111 -7.64 3.76 2.33
C PHE A 111 -8.11 2.31 2.49
N ILE A 112 -9.33 2.05 2.03
CA ILE A 112 -9.90 0.70 2.03
C ILE A 112 -9.25 -0.10 0.90
N GLY A 113 -8.73 -1.27 1.21
CA GLY A 113 -8.14 -2.18 0.22
C GLY A 113 -9.15 -2.62 -0.84
N SER A 114 -8.66 -3.16 -1.96
CA SER A 114 -9.48 -3.57 -3.11
C SER A 114 -10.55 -4.60 -2.74
N SER A 115 -10.28 -5.48 -1.78
CA SER A 115 -11.27 -6.45 -1.28
C SER A 115 -12.43 -5.84 -0.47
N GLY A 116 -12.29 -4.60 0.00
CA GLY A 116 -13.24 -3.97 0.91
C GLY A 116 -13.17 -4.44 2.37
N ARG A 117 -12.28 -5.40 2.69
CA ARG A 117 -12.16 -6.07 4.00
C ARG A 117 -10.82 -5.80 4.69
N SER A 118 -10.11 -4.78 4.25
CA SER A 118 -8.84 -4.35 4.85
C SER A 118 -8.66 -2.85 4.73
N ILE A 119 -7.90 -2.28 5.65
CA ILE A 119 -7.41 -0.91 5.59
C ILE A 119 -5.93 -0.97 5.25
N LYS A 120 -5.52 -0.16 4.30
CA LYS A 120 -4.12 0.07 3.97
C LYS A 120 -3.71 1.40 4.56
N VAL A 121 -2.59 1.40 5.28
CA VAL A 121 -2.06 2.57 5.98
C VAL A 121 -0.66 2.83 5.48
N VAL A 122 -0.40 4.03 4.99
CA VAL A 122 0.92 4.49 4.54
C VAL A 122 1.53 5.33 5.65
N ILE A 123 2.71 4.94 6.11
CA ILE A 123 3.39 5.52 7.26
C ILE A 123 4.82 5.89 6.86
N PRO A 124 5.25 7.15 7.02
CA PRO A 124 6.61 7.55 6.75
C PRO A 124 7.53 7.21 7.94
N PHE A 125 8.73 6.73 7.62
CA PHE A 125 9.81 6.51 8.57
C PHE A 125 11.12 7.07 8.03
N THR A 126 11.94 7.61 8.94
CA THR A 126 13.31 8.05 8.69
C THR A 126 14.23 7.54 9.79
N LEU A 127 15.52 7.60 9.56
CA LEU A 127 16.51 7.47 10.60
C LEU A 127 16.41 8.67 11.58
N PRO A 128 17.03 8.60 12.76
CA PRO A 128 16.99 9.70 13.75
C PRO A 128 17.53 11.04 13.25
N ASP A 129 18.44 11.00 12.27
CA ASP A 129 19.01 12.18 11.60
C ASP A 129 18.11 12.72 10.47
N GLY A 130 16.96 12.11 10.22
CA GLY A 130 16.01 12.48 9.16
C GLY A 130 16.35 11.90 7.78
N LEU A 131 17.46 11.16 7.65
CA LEU A 131 17.87 10.52 6.39
C LEU A 131 17.19 9.16 6.18
N LEU A 132 17.41 8.59 5.01
CA LEU A 132 17.00 7.23 4.67
C LEU A 132 18.23 6.33 4.54
N PRO A 133 18.10 5.02 4.85
CA PRO A 133 19.17 4.07 4.59
C PRO A 133 19.45 3.96 3.08
N GLU A 134 20.72 3.77 2.72
CA GLU A 134 21.16 3.80 1.33
C GLU A 134 21.47 2.40 0.77
N THR A 135 22.04 1.51 1.59
CA THR A 135 22.40 0.17 1.13
C THR A 135 21.22 -0.80 1.23
N GLU A 136 21.18 -1.80 0.36
CA GLU A 136 20.12 -2.81 0.35
C GLU A 136 19.94 -3.50 1.70
N GLU A 137 21.04 -3.85 2.37
CA GLU A 137 21.04 -4.48 3.68
C GLU A 137 20.44 -3.56 4.75
N GLN A 138 20.89 -2.30 4.79
CA GLN A 138 20.34 -1.28 5.68
C GLN A 138 18.85 -1.04 5.43
N ILE A 139 18.43 -0.94 4.17
CA ILE A 139 17.03 -0.75 3.78
C ILE A 139 16.19 -1.93 4.26
N ARG A 140 16.64 -3.16 4.03
CA ARG A 140 15.92 -4.36 4.45
C ARG A 140 15.73 -4.42 5.97
N PHE A 141 16.81 -4.18 6.71
CA PHE A 141 16.76 -4.15 8.17
C PHE A 141 15.87 -3.02 8.69
N PHE A 142 16.06 -1.82 8.20
CA PHE A 142 15.27 -0.63 8.56
C PHE A 142 13.78 -0.83 8.27
N HIS A 143 13.44 -1.29 7.06
CA HIS A 143 12.04 -1.49 6.64
C HIS A 143 11.34 -2.54 7.52
N ALA A 144 12.01 -3.65 7.84
CA ALA A 144 11.47 -4.68 8.73
C ALA A 144 11.17 -4.12 10.13
N HIS A 145 12.10 -3.34 10.70
CA HIS A 145 11.91 -2.72 12.01
C HIS A 145 10.81 -1.64 12.00
N ALA A 146 10.78 -0.81 10.96
CA ALA A 146 9.74 0.19 10.77
C ALA A 146 8.36 -0.45 10.65
N TYR A 147 8.24 -1.55 9.91
CA TYR A 147 7.01 -2.32 9.80
C TYR A 147 6.55 -2.88 11.15
N LEU A 148 7.45 -3.55 11.90
CA LEU A 148 7.12 -4.09 13.22
C LEU A 148 6.71 -3.00 14.21
N ARG A 149 7.39 -1.87 14.19
CA ARG A 149 7.06 -0.72 15.03
C ARG A 149 5.69 -0.15 14.68
N ALA A 150 5.39 -0.01 13.38
CA ALA A 150 4.07 0.39 12.90
C ALA A 150 2.99 -0.59 13.35
N SER A 151 3.19 -1.90 13.14
CA SER A 151 2.23 -2.95 13.53
C SER A 151 1.86 -2.84 15.00
N ARG A 152 2.85 -2.86 15.88
CA ARG A 152 2.65 -2.75 17.34
C ARG A 152 1.92 -1.46 17.75
N TYR A 153 2.27 -0.34 17.12
CA TYR A 153 1.61 0.94 17.41
C TYR A 153 0.12 0.89 17.04
N TYR A 154 -0.20 0.45 15.81
CA TYR A 154 -1.60 0.42 15.36
C TYR A 154 -2.42 -0.66 16.05
N GLU A 155 -1.85 -1.82 16.37
CA GLU A 155 -2.49 -2.85 17.19
C GLU A 155 -2.88 -2.31 18.57
N ALA A 156 -1.96 -1.64 19.26
CA ALA A 156 -2.22 -1.04 20.57
C ALA A 156 -3.28 0.06 20.51
N GLN A 157 -3.22 0.94 19.49
CA GLN A 157 -4.17 2.04 19.35
C GLN A 157 -5.58 1.58 18.94
N LEU A 158 -5.68 0.48 18.23
CA LEU A 158 -6.96 -0.08 17.77
C LEU A 158 -7.52 -1.14 18.72
N GLN A 159 -6.71 -1.59 19.69
CA GLN A 159 -7.07 -2.66 20.63
C GLN A 159 -7.36 -3.99 19.88
N LEU A 160 -6.49 -4.32 18.93
CA LEU A 160 -6.56 -5.54 18.13
C LEU A 160 -5.74 -6.65 18.75
#